data_2a9370a114af08651a096bc03297d47f
#
_entry.id   2a9370a114af08651a096bc03297d47f
#
_cell.length_a   1.000
_cell.length_b   1.000
_cell.length_c   1.000
_cell.angle_alpha   90.00
_cell.angle_beta   90.00
_cell.angle_gamma   90.00
#
_symmetry.space_group_name_H-M   'P 1'
#
loop_
_entity.id
_entity.type
_entity.pdbx_description
1 polymer ?
#
loop_
_entity_poly.entity_id
_entity_poly.type
_entity_poly.pdbx_seq_one_letter_code
_entity_poly.pdbx_strand_id
1 'polypeptide(L)'
;FRHPAIERTGTKVKIDFAHQSYVNDVARARTFGFMHEVEYLRQNGLAQGGSLDNAIVMDEYRVLNSDGLRYADEFVKHKVLDAIGDLYIIGHPLLAAFSAHKSGHALNNQLLHALLARQDAWEWADFAASRPAPAAVSNQFMPLPDNGPSLPAFA
;
A
#
# COMPACT_ATOMS: atom_id res chain seq x y z
N PHE A 1 -3.54 15.98 0.88
CA PHE A 1 -3.90 16.67 -0.38
C PHE A 1 -5.22 17.41 -0.17
N ARG A 2 -5.26 18.68 -0.54
CA ARG A 2 -6.50 19.45 -0.63
C ARG A 2 -7.01 19.34 -2.07
N HIS A 3 -7.94 18.41 -2.30
CA HIS A 3 -8.53 18.19 -3.62
C HIS A 3 -10.00 17.81 -3.47
N PRO A 4 -10.94 18.40 -4.25
CA PRO A 4 -12.36 18.15 -4.09
C PRO A 4 -12.76 16.67 -4.15
N ALA A 5 -12.12 15.88 -5.02
CA ALA A 5 -12.38 14.45 -5.11
C ALA A 5 -11.93 13.68 -3.86
N ILE A 6 -10.82 14.09 -3.23
CA ILE A 6 -10.29 13.44 -2.03
C ILE A 6 -11.10 13.88 -0.80
N GLU A 7 -11.44 15.17 -0.69
CA GLU A 7 -12.19 15.71 0.44
C GLU A 7 -13.62 15.15 0.55
N ARG A 8 -14.18 14.67 -0.57
CA ARG A 8 -15.49 13.99 -0.60
C ARG A 8 -15.43 12.54 -0.11
N THR A 9 -14.23 11.98 0.04
CA THR A 9 -14.02 10.61 0.50
C THR A 9 -13.57 10.61 1.96
N GLY A 10 -13.47 9.41 2.55
CA GLY A 10 -12.89 9.27 3.89
C GLY A 10 -11.40 9.62 3.87
N THR A 11 -11.00 10.60 4.68
CA THR A 11 -9.58 11.03 4.81
C THR A 11 -8.91 10.48 6.07
N LYS A 12 -9.64 9.69 6.84
CA LYS A 12 -9.17 9.02 8.07
C LYS A 12 -9.58 7.56 8.02
N VAL A 13 -8.69 6.68 8.41
CA VAL A 13 -8.98 5.26 8.54
C VAL A 13 -8.29 4.72 9.78
N LYS A 14 -8.93 3.77 10.44
CA LYS A 14 -8.33 2.95 11.50
C LYS A 14 -8.51 1.50 11.08
N ILE A 15 -7.44 0.74 11.05
CA ILE A 15 -7.44 -0.69 10.73
C ILE A 15 -6.81 -1.44 11.89
N ASP A 16 -7.50 -2.48 12.33
CA ASP A 16 -7.00 -3.44 13.31
C ASP A 16 -6.88 -4.80 12.61
N PHE A 17 -5.67 -5.17 12.25
CA PHE A 17 -5.40 -6.42 11.54
C PHE A 17 -5.62 -7.69 12.38
N ALA A 18 -5.90 -7.57 13.67
CA ALA A 18 -6.39 -8.70 14.44
C ALA A 18 -7.84 -9.09 14.07
N HIS A 19 -8.61 -8.14 13.52
CA HIS A 19 -10.03 -8.32 13.20
C HIS A 19 -10.36 -8.04 11.73
N GLN A 20 -9.48 -7.38 10.97
CA GLN A 20 -9.69 -6.97 9.59
C GLN A 20 -8.71 -7.66 8.65
N SER A 21 -9.17 -7.92 7.43
CA SER A 21 -8.37 -8.58 6.42
C SER A 21 -7.61 -7.58 5.56
N TYR A 22 -6.28 -7.68 5.53
CA TYR A 22 -5.47 -6.91 4.58
C TYR A 22 -5.96 -7.06 3.13
N VAL A 23 -6.26 -8.28 2.71
CA VAL A 23 -6.69 -8.59 1.34
C VAL A 23 -8.01 -7.90 0.99
N ASN A 24 -8.99 -7.95 1.89
CA ASN A 24 -10.31 -7.41 1.63
C ASN A 24 -10.37 -5.90 1.84
N ASP A 25 -9.66 -5.39 2.85
CA ASP A 25 -9.83 -4.03 3.34
C ASP A 25 -8.82 -3.04 2.77
N VAL A 26 -7.64 -3.50 2.31
CA VAL A 26 -6.53 -2.62 1.92
C VAL A 26 -5.92 -2.95 0.57
N ALA A 27 -5.66 -4.23 0.27
CA ALA A 27 -4.77 -4.65 -0.82
C ALA A 27 -5.15 -4.15 -2.22
N ARG A 28 -6.41 -3.84 -2.45
CA ARG A 28 -6.92 -3.38 -3.74
C ARG A 28 -6.86 -1.85 -3.92
N ALA A 29 -6.38 -1.10 -2.93
CA ALA A 29 -6.27 0.35 -3.02
C ALA A 29 -5.19 0.75 -4.03
N ARG A 30 -5.59 1.48 -5.07
CA ARG A 30 -4.69 1.94 -6.15
C ARG A 30 -3.90 3.17 -5.71
N THR A 31 -2.71 3.34 -6.27
CA THR A 31 -2.00 4.62 -6.25
C THR A 31 -2.82 5.69 -6.97
N PHE A 32 -2.50 6.96 -6.73
CA PHE A 32 -3.21 8.06 -7.34
C PHE A 32 -2.26 9.20 -7.73
N GLY A 33 -2.67 9.97 -8.71
CA GLY A 33 -1.92 11.12 -9.20
C GLY A 33 -2.79 12.08 -10.00
N PHE A 34 -2.25 13.25 -10.29
CA PHE A 34 -2.90 14.23 -11.13
C PHE A 34 -2.51 14.04 -12.59
N MET A 35 -3.45 14.32 -13.50
CA MET A 35 -3.23 14.13 -14.94
C MET A 35 -1.97 14.85 -15.42
N HIS A 36 -1.76 16.10 -15.01
CA HIS A 36 -0.58 16.87 -15.40
C HIS A 36 0.75 16.28 -14.87
N GLU A 37 0.73 15.65 -13.69
CA GLU A 37 1.89 14.94 -13.15
C GLU A 37 2.16 13.65 -13.93
N VAL A 38 1.11 12.92 -14.31
CA VAL A 38 1.21 11.71 -15.13
C VAL A 38 1.79 12.04 -16.51
N GLU A 39 1.33 13.12 -17.14
CA GLU A 39 1.85 13.59 -18.42
C GLU A 39 3.35 13.96 -18.33
N TYR A 40 3.72 14.71 -17.30
CA TYR A 40 5.12 15.06 -17.04
C TYR A 40 6.00 13.81 -16.83
N LEU A 41 5.54 12.86 -16.00
CA LEU A 41 6.26 11.62 -15.76
C LEU A 41 6.47 10.81 -17.05
N ARG A 42 5.43 10.69 -17.88
CA ARG A 42 5.51 9.97 -19.17
C ARG A 42 6.48 10.64 -20.15
N GLN A 43 6.49 11.96 -20.25
CA GLN A 43 7.44 12.71 -21.06
C GLN A 43 8.90 12.47 -20.65
N ASN A 44 9.13 12.14 -19.37
CA ASN A 44 10.44 11.81 -18.83
C ASN A 44 10.72 10.29 -18.78
N GLY A 45 9.92 9.47 -19.47
CA GLY A 45 10.10 8.01 -19.51
C GLY A 45 9.72 7.27 -18.23
N LEU A 46 9.03 7.95 -17.30
CA LEU A 46 8.55 7.40 -16.03
C LEU A 46 7.07 7.02 -16.12
N ALA A 47 6.59 6.27 -15.13
CA ALA A 47 5.19 5.83 -15.02
C ALA A 47 4.65 5.11 -16.29
N GLN A 48 5.51 4.43 -17.05
CA GLN A 48 5.13 3.78 -18.32
C GLN A 48 4.15 2.61 -18.13
N GLY A 49 4.19 1.94 -16.96
CA GLY A 49 3.25 0.88 -16.60
C GLY A 49 1.93 1.39 -16.00
N GLY A 50 1.79 2.70 -15.80
CA GLY A 50 0.59 3.31 -15.23
C GLY A 50 -0.57 3.34 -16.24
N SER A 51 -1.75 2.92 -15.79
CA SER A 51 -3.00 2.98 -16.55
C SER A 51 -4.17 3.33 -15.63
N LEU A 52 -5.32 3.62 -16.20
CA LEU A 52 -6.56 3.82 -15.43
C LEU A 52 -7.01 2.54 -14.68
N ASP A 53 -6.51 1.37 -15.06
CA ASP A 53 -6.82 0.11 -14.37
C ASP A 53 -6.05 -0.03 -13.05
N ASN A 54 -4.83 0.50 -12.97
CA ASN A 54 -3.94 0.32 -11.82
C ASN A 54 -3.63 1.61 -11.03
N ALA A 55 -4.13 2.76 -11.49
CA ALA A 55 -3.96 4.05 -10.80
C ALA A 55 -5.26 4.87 -10.85
N ILE A 56 -5.50 5.65 -9.82
CA ILE A 56 -6.55 6.67 -9.81
C ILE A 56 -5.94 7.94 -10.37
N VAL A 57 -6.52 8.44 -11.47
CA VAL A 57 -6.09 9.68 -12.10
C VAL A 57 -7.14 10.76 -11.87
N MET A 58 -6.70 11.94 -11.48
CA MET A 58 -7.57 13.08 -11.18
C MET A 58 -7.23 14.27 -12.07
N ASP A 59 -8.25 15.03 -12.48
CA ASP A 59 -8.08 16.43 -12.92
C ASP A 59 -8.17 17.37 -11.71
N GLU A 60 -8.43 18.64 -11.90
CA GLU A 60 -8.56 19.62 -10.81
C GLU A 60 -9.82 19.45 -9.96
N TYR A 61 -10.79 18.63 -10.40
CA TYR A 61 -12.12 18.55 -9.78
C TYR A 61 -12.58 17.15 -9.43
N ARG A 62 -12.18 16.14 -10.21
CA ARG A 62 -12.76 14.79 -10.14
C ARG A 62 -11.78 13.67 -10.47
N VAL A 63 -12.20 12.46 -10.14
CA VAL A 63 -11.58 11.21 -10.60
C VAL A 63 -11.98 10.98 -12.06
N LEU A 64 -11.01 10.62 -12.89
CA LEU A 64 -11.17 10.38 -14.34
C LEU A 64 -11.45 8.91 -14.68
N ASN A 65 -11.20 7.99 -13.74
CA ASN A 65 -11.49 6.57 -13.93
C ASN A 65 -13.00 6.34 -14.08
N SER A 66 -13.42 5.72 -15.17
CA SER A 66 -14.84 5.46 -15.47
C SER A 66 -15.49 4.49 -14.49
N ASP A 67 -14.71 3.57 -13.93
CA ASP A 67 -15.12 2.60 -12.91
C ASP A 67 -15.16 3.19 -11.49
N GLY A 68 -14.76 4.47 -11.33
CA GLY A 68 -14.72 5.16 -10.04
C GLY A 68 -13.69 4.61 -9.08
N LEU A 69 -14.02 4.62 -7.79
CA LEU A 69 -13.18 4.13 -6.71
C LEU A 69 -13.55 2.69 -6.32
N ARG A 70 -12.53 1.89 -5.96
CA ARG A 70 -12.71 0.51 -5.45
C ARG A 70 -13.18 0.45 -4.00
N TYR A 71 -12.89 1.51 -3.23
CA TYR A 71 -13.35 1.73 -1.86
C TYR A 71 -13.81 3.18 -1.72
N ALA A 72 -14.81 3.43 -0.89
CA ALA A 72 -15.27 4.80 -0.62
C ALA A 72 -14.17 5.70 -0.05
N ASP A 73 -13.15 5.09 0.57
CA ASP A 73 -11.99 5.71 1.20
C ASP A 73 -10.66 5.24 0.57
N GLU A 74 -10.64 4.97 -0.73
CA GLU A 74 -9.51 4.34 -1.44
C GLU A 74 -8.21 5.15 -1.29
N PHE A 75 -8.26 6.47 -1.31
CA PHE A 75 -7.07 7.32 -1.18
C PHE A 75 -6.34 7.13 0.15
N VAL A 76 -7.07 7.11 1.27
CA VAL A 76 -6.44 6.89 2.58
C VAL A 76 -6.05 5.44 2.78
N LYS A 77 -6.77 4.48 2.20
CA LYS A 77 -6.38 3.06 2.20
C LYS A 77 -5.09 2.82 1.43
N HIS A 78 -4.87 3.54 0.32
CA HIS A 78 -3.58 3.49 -0.36
C HIS A 78 -2.44 3.98 0.54
N LYS A 79 -2.67 5.02 1.34
CA LYS A 79 -1.67 5.47 2.32
C LYS A 79 -1.37 4.44 3.41
N VAL A 80 -2.35 3.62 3.78
CA VAL A 80 -2.12 2.45 4.65
C VAL A 80 -1.24 1.42 3.95
N LEU A 81 -1.53 1.13 2.68
CA LEU A 81 -0.74 0.21 1.86
C LEU A 81 0.73 0.66 1.76
N ASP A 82 0.96 1.95 1.45
CA ASP A 82 2.29 2.57 1.43
C ASP A 82 3.01 2.36 2.78
N ALA A 83 2.33 2.68 3.88
CA ALA A 83 2.92 2.57 5.21
C ALA A 83 3.29 1.12 5.57
N ILE A 84 2.43 0.15 5.23
CA ILE A 84 2.73 -1.27 5.45
C ILE A 84 3.99 -1.68 4.68
N GLY A 85 4.08 -1.32 3.41
CA GLY A 85 5.25 -1.62 2.57
C GLY A 85 6.51 -0.95 3.07
N ASP A 86 6.45 0.34 3.39
CA ASP A 86 7.59 1.11 3.88
C ASP A 86 8.10 0.58 5.23
N LEU A 87 7.21 0.27 6.16
CA LEU A 87 7.59 -0.26 7.47
C LEU A 87 8.17 -1.68 7.39
N TYR A 88 7.77 -2.46 6.40
CA TYR A 88 8.26 -3.82 6.21
C TYR A 88 9.73 -3.89 5.75
N ILE A 89 10.29 -2.78 5.25
CA ILE A 89 11.71 -2.66 4.86
C ILE A 89 12.67 -3.00 6.01
N ILE A 90 12.23 -2.86 7.26
CA ILE A 90 13.01 -3.29 8.44
C ILE A 90 13.36 -4.79 8.43
N GLY A 91 12.67 -5.60 7.60
CA GLY A 91 12.94 -7.02 7.43
C GLY A 91 12.23 -7.94 8.45
N HIS A 92 11.47 -7.37 9.36
CA HIS A 92 10.70 -8.09 10.38
C HIS A 92 9.30 -7.50 10.53
N PRO A 93 8.28 -8.30 10.84
CA PRO A 93 6.96 -7.77 11.14
C PRO A 93 7.01 -6.96 12.44
N LEU A 94 6.35 -5.82 12.45
CA LEU A 94 6.20 -4.96 13.61
C LEU A 94 4.88 -5.27 14.33
N LEU A 95 4.96 -5.55 15.63
CA LEU A 95 3.81 -5.63 16.51
C LEU A 95 3.68 -4.30 17.25
N ALA A 96 2.91 -3.39 16.70
CA ALA A 96 2.79 -2.05 17.25
C ALA A 96 1.49 -1.37 16.80
N ALA A 97 1.10 -0.33 17.51
CA ALA A 97 0.14 0.64 17.01
C ALA A 97 0.88 1.71 16.20
N PHE A 98 0.50 1.86 14.92
CA PHE A 98 1.02 2.90 14.04
C PHE A 98 0.00 4.01 13.87
N SER A 99 0.40 5.25 14.06
CA SER A 99 -0.43 6.42 13.82
C SER A 99 0.33 7.42 12.96
N ALA A 100 -0.32 7.91 11.90
CA ALA A 100 0.29 8.85 10.98
C ALA A 100 -0.69 9.94 10.54
N HIS A 101 -0.18 11.14 10.38
CA HIS A 101 -0.91 12.27 9.85
C HIS A 101 -0.17 12.84 8.64
N LYS A 102 -0.81 12.82 7.47
CA LYS A 102 -0.23 13.28 6.19
C LYS A 102 1.14 12.65 5.87
N SER A 103 1.31 11.38 6.23
CA SER A 103 2.53 10.62 6.01
C SER A 103 2.77 10.35 4.52
N GLY A 104 3.99 9.95 4.23
CA GLY A 104 4.45 9.47 2.93
C GLY A 104 5.78 8.77 3.11
N HIS A 105 6.34 8.23 2.03
CA HIS A 105 7.55 7.39 2.06
C HIS A 105 8.71 8.01 2.85
N ALA A 106 8.95 9.32 2.68
CA ALA A 106 10.02 10.01 3.40
C ALA A 106 9.83 9.99 4.92
N LEU A 107 8.61 10.28 5.43
CA LEU A 107 8.32 10.24 6.86
C LEU A 107 8.33 8.81 7.42
N ASN A 108 7.80 7.85 6.67
CA ASN A 108 7.82 6.44 7.07
C ASN A 108 9.27 5.94 7.18
N ASN A 109 10.13 6.31 6.23
CA ASN A 109 11.55 5.96 6.25
C ASN A 109 12.28 6.63 7.44
N GLN A 110 12.04 7.91 7.70
CA GLN A 110 12.60 8.61 8.87
C GLN A 110 12.17 7.95 10.18
N LEU A 111 10.91 7.51 10.28
CA LEU A 111 10.43 6.77 11.44
C LEU A 111 11.22 5.47 11.65
N LEU A 112 11.47 4.70 10.60
CA LEU A 112 12.26 3.47 10.69
C LEU A 112 13.70 3.74 11.16
N HIS A 113 14.35 4.76 10.61
CA HIS A 113 15.69 5.16 11.07
C HIS A 113 15.68 5.56 12.54
N ALA A 114 14.68 6.33 12.98
CA ALA A 114 14.54 6.73 14.37
C ALA A 114 14.28 5.53 15.30
N LEU A 115 13.45 4.58 14.85
CA LEU A 115 13.16 3.35 15.60
C LEU A 115 14.43 2.49 15.78
N LEU A 116 15.16 2.26 14.70
CA LEU A 116 16.39 1.45 14.73
C LEU A 116 17.50 2.08 15.57
N ALA A 117 17.58 3.40 15.64
CA ALA A 117 18.51 4.13 16.50
C ALA A 117 18.15 4.06 17.99
N ARG A 118 16.93 3.68 18.34
CA ARG A 118 16.39 3.65 19.71
C ARG A 118 16.14 2.21 20.16
N GLN A 119 17.21 1.48 20.52
CA GLN A 119 17.10 0.10 20.98
C GLN A 119 16.32 -0.06 22.31
N ASP A 120 16.14 1.03 23.03
CA ASP A 120 15.31 1.12 24.23
C ASP A 120 13.80 1.21 23.93
N ALA A 121 13.42 1.45 22.67
CA ALA A 121 12.03 1.67 22.26
C ALA A 121 11.35 0.42 21.69
N TRP A 122 12.05 -0.70 21.57
CA TRP A 122 11.52 -1.94 21.04
C TRP A 122 12.23 -3.16 21.62
N GLU A 123 11.60 -4.30 21.54
CA GLU A 123 12.14 -5.58 21.96
C GLU A 123 11.76 -6.69 20.98
N TRP A 124 12.50 -7.77 20.99
CA TRP A 124 12.14 -8.97 20.25
C TRP A 124 11.01 -9.70 20.97
N ALA A 125 9.95 -10.06 20.24
CA ALA A 125 8.87 -10.88 20.74
C ALA A 125 8.86 -12.23 20.02
N ASP A 126 9.15 -13.30 20.75
CA ASP A 126 8.99 -14.67 20.26
C ASP A 126 7.63 -15.19 20.67
N PHE A 127 6.86 -15.64 19.69
CA PHE A 127 5.66 -16.41 19.97
C PHE A 127 6.07 -17.85 20.26
N ALA A 128 6.37 -18.16 21.52
CA ALA A 128 6.62 -19.52 21.93
C ALA A 128 5.48 -20.43 21.44
N ALA A 129 5.84 -21.62 20.97
CA ALA A 129 4.99 -22.61 20.30
C ALA A 129 3.91 -23.25 21.20
N SER A 130 3.24 -22.48 22.03
CA SER A 130 2.16 -22.92 22.91
C SER A 130 0.75 -22.77 22.33
N ARG A 131 0.65 -22.33 21.07
CA ARG A 131 -0.60 -22.37 20.32
C ARG A 131 -0.46 -23.42 19.21
N PRO A 132 -1.36 -24.44 19.15
CA PRO A 132 -1.35 -25.32 17.99
C PRO A 132 -1.42 -24.43 16.75
N ALA A 133 -0.51 -24.66 15.80
CA ALA A 133 -0.53 -23.96 14.52
C ALA A 133 -1.97 -24.03 14.00
N PRO A 134 -2.56 -22.89 13.55
CA PRO A 134 -3.82 -22.95 12.84
C PRO A 134 -3.62 -23.98 11.73
N ALA A 135 -4.59 -24.91 11.61
CA ALA A 135 -4.55 -25.97 10.62
C ALA A 135 -4.10 -25.33 9.30
N ALA A 136 -3.04 -25.89 8.73
CA ALA A 136 -2.39 -25.31 7.57
C ALA A 136 -3.46 -24.89 6.56
N VAL A 137 -3.58 -23.59 6.32
CA VAL A 137 -4.33 -23.11 5.18
C VAL A 137 -3.59 -23.75 4.02
N SER A 138 -4.21 -24.74 3.41
CA SER A 138 -3.63 -25.43 2.26
C SER A 138 -3.32 -24.33 1.25
N ASN A 139 -2.03 -24.09 1.00
CA ASN A 139 -1.55 -23.23 -0.05
C ASN A 139 -1.95 -23.89 -1.38
N GLN A 140 -3.20 -23.79 -1.74
CA GLN A 140 -3.62 -23.93 -3.13
C GLN A 140 -3.27 -22.60 -3.82
N PHE A 141 -1.97 -22.34 -3.94
CA PHE A 141 -1.48 -21.57 -5.05
C PHE A 141 -1.85 -22.40 -6.29
N MET A 142 -2.94 -22.05 -6.95
CA MET A 142 -3.14 -22.48 -8.31
C MET A 142 -1.99 -21.88 -9.12
N PRO A 143 -1.12 -22.67 -9.76
CA PRO A 143 -0.14 -22.10 -10.67
C PRO A 143 -0.92 -21.36 -11.76
N LEU A 144 -0.53 -20.12 -12.01
CA LEU A 144 -1.06 -19.37 -13.15
C LEU A 144 -0.79 -20.21 -14.42
N PRO A 145 -1.76 -20.31 -15.34
CA PRO A 145 -1.53 -21.03 -16.58
C PRO A 145 -0.36 -20.40 -17.32
N ASP A 146 0.57 -21.24 -17.75
CA ASP A 146 1.82 -20.89 -18.42
C ASP A 146 1.55 -20.47 -19.87
N ASN A 147 0.88 -19.33 -20.08
CA ASN A 147 0.50 -18.78 -21.38
C ASN A 147 0.90 -17.29 -21.51
N GLY A 148 2.07 -16.92 -21.00
CA GLY A 148 2.68 -15.62 -21.27
C GLY A 148 3.88 -15.74 -22.21
N PRO A 149 4.08 -14.81 -23.16
CA PRO A 149 5.29 -14.79 -23.97
C PRO A 149 6.51 -14.60 -23.06
N SER A 150 7.54 -15.43 -23.28
CA SER A 150 8.82 -15.37 -22.56
C SER A 150 9.42 -13.97 -22.71
N LEU A 151 9.61 -13.27 -21.59
CA LEU A 151 10.34 -12.00 -21.55
C LEU A 151 11.80 -12.26 -21.94
N PRO A 152 12.42 -11.43 -22.82
CA PRO A 152 13.83 -11.54 -23.12
C PRO A 152 14.66 -11.23 -21.86
N ALA A 153 15.69 -12.05 -21.64
CA ALA A 153 16.64 -11.84 -20.55
C ALA A 153 17.35 -10.49 -20.74
N PHE A 154 17.35 -9.68 -19.71
CA PHE A 154 18.17 -8.49 -19.66
C PHE A 154 19.62 -8.90 -19.42
N ALA A 155 20.48 -8.56 -20.39
CA ALA A 155 21.93 -8.56 -20.25
C ALA A 155 22.40 -7.25 -19.63
#